data_23c2702fd9f380089440870f73da2896
#
_entry.id   23c2702fd9f380089440870f73da2896
#
_cell.length_a   1.000
_cell.length_b   1.000
_cell.length_c   1.000
_cell.angle_alpha   90.00
_cell.angle_beta   90.00
_cell.angle_gamma   90.00
#
_symmetry.space_group_name_H-M   'P 1'
#
loop_
_entity.id
_entity.type
_entity.pdbx_description
1 polymer ?
#
loop_
_entity_poly.entity_id
_entity_poly.type
_entity_poly.pdbx_seq_one_letter_code
_entity_poly.pdbx_strand_id
1 'polypeptide(L)'
;MSTAIALPRHKLSVTDYHQMITTGILTGEDHVELIDGDLIEMAPAGPEHADFVAYLGRILRTQTVLLVREEKPVTLPEHSEPEPDIALVKPRRYLEAHPYPEDVLMIIEVADTSLDKDKSVKVPLYARFRIPEVWIVDVQGGAVESFWEPWVTAEFAQYAHSKRVERDVITSETIPGITLSLNELWKGST
;
A
#
# COMPACT_ATOMS: atom_id res chain seq x y z
N MET A 1 -26.47 3.44 28.32
CA MET A 1 -25.44 3.40 27.23
C MET A 1 -25.43 4.78 26.60
N SER A 2 -24.32 5.50 26.72
CA SER A 2 -24.20 6.83 26.10
C SER A 2 -23.95 6.65 24.61
N THR A 3 -24.89 7.01 23.76
CA THR A 3 -24.71 7.12 22.32
C THR A 3 -23.77 8.30 22.05
N ALA A 4 -22.53 8.02 21.71
CA ALA A 4 -21.62 9.06 21.28
C ALA A 4 -22.19 9.75 20.03
N ILE A 5 -22.39 11.05 20.08
CA ILE A 5 -22.83 11.85 18.92
C ILE A 5 -21.62 11.93 17.97
N ALA A 6 -21.75 11.32 16.79
CA ALA A 6 -20.76 11.47 15.74
C ALA A 6 -20.88 12.89 15.14
N LEU A 7 -19.89 13.73 15.37
CA LEU A 7 -19.80 15.04 14.75
C LEU A 7 -19.29 14.89 13.30
N PRO A 8 -19.80 15.69 12.34
CA PRO A 8 -19.26 15.71 10.99
C PRO A 8 -17.80 16.21 11.04
N ARG A 9 -16.88 15.45 10.43
CA ARG A 9 -15.48 15.85 10.31
C ARG A 9 -15.25 16.59 9.00
N HIS A 10 -14.42 17.62 9.02
CA HIS A 10 -13.90 18.21 7.80
C HIS A 10 -12.83 17.27 7.24
N LYS A 11 -12.96 16.89 5.98
CA LYS A 11 -12.01 16.01 5.31
C LYS A 11 -10.97 16.84 4.57
N LEU A 12 -9.70 16.57 4.83
CA LEU A 12 -8.60 17.21 4.12
C LEU A 12 -8.53 16.67 2.68
N SER A 13 -8.27 17.58 1.75
CA SER A 13 -7.87 17.18 0.40
C SER A 13 -6.35 16.90 0.33
N VAL A 14 -5.90 16.23 -0.73
CA VAL A 14 -4.47 16.10 -1.05
C VAL A 14 -3.81 17.49 -1.17
N THR A 15 -4.54 18.48 -1.72
CA THR A 15 -4.05 19.86 -1.80
C THR A 15 -3.82 20.47 -0.42
N ASP A 16 -4.75 20.29 0.52
CA ASP A 16 -4.59 20.77 1.90
C ASP A 16 -3.40 20.11 2.57
N TYR A 17 -3.26 18.79 2.40
CA TYR A 17 -2.14 18.01 2.93
C TYR A 17 -0.80 18.52 2.41
N HIS A 18 -0.66 18.73 1.10
CA HIS A 18 0.55 19.30 0.51
C HIS A 18 0.82 20.73 0.98
N GLN A 19 -0.22 21.55 1.22
CA GLN A 19 -0.04 22.87 1.79
C GLN A 19 0.49 22.78 3.23
N MET A 20 -0.01 21.85 4.05
CA MET A 20 0.49 21.63 5.42
C MET A 20 1.97 21.26 5.42
N ILE A 21 2.42 20.42 4.49
CA ILE A 21 3.84 20.05 4.32
C ILE A 21 4.64 21.28 3.87
N THR A 22 4.18 21.99 2.83
CA THR A 22 4.90 23.13 2.25
C THR A 22 5.06 24.28 3.23
N THR A 23 4.09 24.50 4.10
CA THR A 23 4.12 25.55 5.13
C THR A 23 4.80 25.13 6.43
N GLY A 24 5.22 23.86 6.54
CA GLY A 24 5.89 23.31 7.72
C GLY A 24 4.95 23.03 8.91
N ILE A 25 3.64 22.96 8.67
CA ILE A 25 2.68 22.45 9.66
C ILE A 25 2.89 20.96 9.87
N LEU A 26 3.13 20.22 8.78
CA LEU A 26 3.62 18.84 8.80
C LEU A 26 5.06 18.82 8.31
N THR A 27 5.87 18.00 8.95
CA THR A 27 7.29 17.81 8.65
C THR A 27 7.60 16.34 8.43
N GLY A 28 8.79 16.00 7.97
CA GLY A 28 9.21 14.61 7.83
C GLY A 28 9.29 13.83 9.16
N GLU A 29 9.15 14.52 10.31
CA GLU A 29 9.13 13.88 11.64
C GLU A 29 7.72 13.45 12.06
N ASP A 30 6.68 13.94 11.37
CA ASP A 30 5.30 13.68 11.76
C ASP A 30 4.80 12.28 11.36
N HIS A 31 5.49 11.59 10.44
CA HIS A 31 5.21 10.21 10.01
C HIS A 31 3.71 9.92 9.84
N VAL A 32 3.04 10.69 8.99
CA VAL A 32 1.61 10.57 8.72
C VAL A 32 1.34 10.34 7.24
N GLU A 33 0.29 9.58 6.94
CA GLU A 33 -0.27 9.42 5.60
C GLU A 33 -1.70 9.98 5.56
N LEU A 34 -2.18 10.43 4.40
CA LEU A 34 -3.54 10.90 4.22
C LEU A 34 -4.43 9.76 3.74
N ILE A 35 -5.44 9.37 4.52
CA ILE A 35 -6.41 8.33 4.17
C ILE A 35 -7.83 8.88 4.33
N ASP A 36 -8.59 8.93 3.25
CA ASP A 36 -9.97 9.42 3.25
C ASP A 36 -10.14 10.79 3.96
N GLY A 37 -9.14 11.65 3.82
CA GLY A 37 -9.11 13.00 4.39
C GLY A 37 -8.77 13.06 5.88
N ASP A 38 -8.38 11.96 6.50
CA ASP A 38 -7.85 11.90 7.85
C ASP A 38 -6.32 11.71 7.80
N LEU A 39 -5.59 12.40 8.69
CA LEU A 39 -4.17 12.15 8.90
C LEU A 39 -4.02 10.94 9.81
N ILE A 40 -3.38 9.90 9.32
CA ILE A 40 -3.19 8.64 10.02
C ILE A 40 -1.72 8.47 10.36
N GLU A 41 -1.40 8.27 11.62
CA GLU A 41 -0.04 8.00 12.06
C GLU A 41 0.46 6.66 11.48
N MET A 42 1.69 6.69 10.98
CA MET A 42 2.41 5.49 10.56
C MET A 42 3.29 4.98 11.70
N ALA A 43 3.22 3.69 11.97
CA ALA A 43 4.13 3.08 12.94
C ALA A 43 5.58 3.13 12.41
N PRO A 44 6.57 3.37 13.28
CA PRO A 44 7.97 3.28 12.87
C PRO A 44 8.29 1.88 12.31
N ALA A 45 8.98 1.83 11.18
CA ALA A 45 9.43 0.57 10.61
C ALA A 45 10.45 -0.12 11.54
N GLY A 46 10.14 -1.34 11.97
CA GLY A 46 11.09 -2.19 12.69
C GLY A 46 12.14 -2.79 11.74
N PRO A 47 13.23 -3.38 12.29
CA PRO A 47 14.29 -3.99 11.47
C PRO A 47 13.77 -5.10 10.54
N GLU A 48 12.82 -5.89 11.01
CA GLU A 48 12.23 -6.99 10.24
C GLU A 48 11.43 -6.46 9.05
N HIS A 49 10.53 -5.51 9.28
CA HIS A 49 9.79 -4.83 8.22
C HIS A 49 10.73 -4.24 7.15
N ALA A 50 11.76 -3.49 7.57
CA ALA A 50 12.72 -2.87 6.67
C ALA A 50 13.49 -3.90 5.82
N ASP A 51 13.85 -5.06 6.40
CA ASP A 51 14.51 -6.15 5.68
C ASP A 51 13.60 -6.75 4.61
N PHE A 52 12.33 -7.03 4.95
CA PHE A 52 11.34 -7.51 4.00
C PHE A 52 11.13 -6.54 2.83
N VAL A 53 10.96 -5.25 3.10
CA VAL A 53 10.80 -4.23 2.06
C VAL A 53 12.02 -4.20 1.13
N ALA A 54 13.23 -4.14 1.70
CA ALA A 54 14.48 -4.12 0.93
C ALA A 54 14.67 -5.41 0.10
N TYR A 55 14.38 -6.58 0.68
CA TYR A 55 14.46 -7.86 -0.03
C TYR A 55 13.48 -7.91 -1.21
N LEU A 56 12.21 -7.58 -0.97
CA LEU A 56 11.16 -7.56 -2.00
C LEU A 56 11.52 -6.57 -3.12
N GLY A 57 11.90 -5.35 -2.77
CA GLY A 57 12.31 -4.34 -3.75
C GLY A 57 13.46 -4.82 -4.63
N ARG A 58 14.47 -5.48 -4.05
CA ARG A 58 15.59 -6.07 -4.79
C ARG A 58 15.13 -7.14 -5.77
N ILE A 59 14.29 -8.08 -5.34
CA ILE A 59 13.80 -9.17 -6.19
C ILE A 59 12.92 -8.63 -7.33
N LEU A 60 11.97 -7.77 -7.02
CA LEU A 60 11.05 -7.18 -8.01
C LEU A 60 11.80 -6.43 -9.11
N ARG A 61 12.84 -5.67 -8.79
CA ARG A 61 13.68 -4.98 -9.81
C ARG A 61 14.35 -5.91 -10.81
N THR A 62 14.53 -7.18 -10.47
CA THR A 62 15.09 -8.18 -11.41
C THR A 62 14.04 -8.82 -12.31
N GLN A 63 12.76 -8.68 -11.97
CA GLN A 63 11.66 -9.39 -12.64
C GLN A 63 10.82 -8.50 -13.55
N THR A 64 10.96 -7.18 -13.44
CA THR A 64 10.14 -6.26 -14.22
C THR A 64 10.92 -5.04 -14.71
N VAL A 65 10.41 -4.45 -15.80
CA VAL A 65 10.85 -3.13 -16.29
C VAL A 65 10.08 -1.99 -15.66
N LEU A 66 9.07 -2.27 -14.84
CA LEU A 66 8.33 -1.27 -14.10
C LEU A 66 9.24 -0.59 -13.08
N LEU A 67 8.89 0.64 -12.72
CA LEU A 67 9.58 1.33 -11.64
C LEU A 67 9.10 0.79 -10.29
N VAL A 68 10.01 0.24 -9.51
CA VAL A 68 9.76 -0.20 -8.13
C VAL A 68 10.02 0.98 -7.20
N ARG A 69 8.98 1.48 -6.54
CA ARG A 69 9.04 2.55 -5.53
C ARG A 69 8.86 1.92 -4.15
N GLU A 70 9.76 2.20 -3.24
CA GLU A 70 9.72 1.75 -1.86
C GLU A 70 9.41 2.94 -0.96
N GLU A 71 8.44 2.79 -0.06
CA GLU A 71 8.08 3.79 0.96
C GLU A 71 7.94 5.20 0.36
N LYS A 72 7.15 5.29 -0.69
CA LYS A 72 6.89 6.56 -1.38
C LYS A 72 5.42 6.71 -1.71
N PRO A 73 4.86 7.92 -1.53
CA PRO A 73 3.45 8.19 -1.71
C PRO A 73 2.91 7.83 -3.10
N VAL A 74 1.63 7.46 -3.11
CA VAL A 74 0.78 7.34 -4.30
C VAL A 74 -0.42 8.26 -4.10
N THR A 75 -0.65 9.19 -5.03
CA THR A 75 -1.79 10.11 -4.93
C THR A 75 -3.07 9.44 -5.40
N LEU A 76 -4.01 9.26 -4.50
CA LEU A 76 -5.35 8.73 -4.76
C LEU A 76 -6.38 9.89 -4.57
N PRO A 77 -6.75 10.62 -5.65
CA PRO A 77 -7.56 11.82 -5.50
C PRO A 77 -8.99 11.49 -5.00
N GLU A 78 -9.62 12.40 -4.27
CA GLU A 78 -9.22 13.75 -3.85
C GLU A 78 -8.66 13.82 -2.43
N HIS A 79 -8.83 12.73 -1.63
CA HIS A 79 -8.70 12.76 -0.17
C HIS A 79 -7.73 11.70 0.38
N SER A 80 -6.89 11.11 -0.47
CA SER A 80 -5.95 10.10 0.01
C SER A 80 -4.60 10.20 -0.70
N GLU A 81 -3.54 10.05 0.08
CA GLU A 81 -2.16 9.90 -0.38
C GLU A 81 -1.45 8.94 0.57
N PRO A 82 -1.73 7.62 0.44
CA PRO A 82 -1.04 6.60 1.23
C PRO A 82 0.42 6.48 0.80
N GLU A 83 1.24 5.98 1.72
CA GLU A 83 2.63 5.62 1.48
C GLU A 83 2.78 4.09 1.56
N PRO A 84 2.52 3.35 0.46
CA PRO A 84 2.68 1.91 0.45
C PRO A 84 4.15 1.50 0.58
N ASP A 85 4.40 0.35 1.21
CA ASP A 85 5.75 -0.17 1.37
C ASP A 85 6.42 -0.39 0.01
N ILE A 86 5.68 -0.92 -0.98
CA ILE A 86 6.15 -1.03 -2.37
C ILE A 86 5.01 -0.71 -3.35
N ALA A 87 5.31 0.10 -4.36
CA ALA A 87 4.45 0.29 -5.52
C ALA A 87 5.20 -0.03 -6.82
N LEU A 88 4.63 -0.88 -7.66
CA LEU A 88 5.06 -1.09 -9.04
C LEU A 88 4.28 -0.14 -9.95
N VAL A 89 5.00 0.81 -10.55
CA VAL A 89 4.38 1.86 -11.35
C VAL A 89 4.98 1.92 -12.76
N LYS A 90 4.30 2.60 -13.68
CA LYS A 90 4.81 2.81 -15.04
C LYS A 90 6.23 3.36 -15.02
N PRO A 91 7.12 2.92 -15.94
CA PRO A 91 8.56 3.26 -15.93
C PRO A 91 8.80 4.66 -16.50
N ARG A 92 8.42 5.69 -15.74
CA ARG A 92 8.66 7.10 -16.07
C ARG A 92 9.18 7.88 -14.86
N ARG A 93 9.64 9.11 -15.06
CA ARG A 93 10.04 10.00 -13.97
C ARG A 93 8.81 10.69 -13.37
N TYR A 94 8.77 10.78 -12.05
CA TYR A 94 7.71 11.44 -11.26
C TYR A 94 8.33 12.65 -10.55
N LEU A 95 8.65 13.71 -11.32
CA LEU A 95 9.34 14.90 -10.81
C LEU A 95 8.39 15.95 -10.25
N GLU A 96 7.19 16.05 -10.79
CA GLU A 96 6.21 17.10 -10.47
C GLU A 96 5.08 16.62 -9.58
N ALA A 97 4.78 15.32 -9.62
CA ALA A 97 3.71 14.70 -8.84
C ALA A 97 4.06 13.23 -8.53
N HIS A 98 3.48 12.68 -7.48
CA HIS A 98 3.49 11.26 -7.22
C HIS A 98 2.66 10.49 -8.26
N PRO A 99 2.84 9.15 -8.40
CA PRO A 99 2.01 8.35 -9.28
C PRO A 99 0.52 8.48 -8.92
N TYR A 100 -0.32 8.60 -9.95
CA TYR A 100 -1.78 8.51 -9.82
C TYR A 100 -2.26 7.06 -10.05
N PRO A 101 -3.52 6.71 -9.76
CA PRO A 101 -4.02 5.34 -9.87
C PRO A 101 -3.74 4.67 -11.22
N GLU A 102 -3.87 5.41 -12.32
CA GLU A 102 -3.61 4.92 -13.68
C GLU A 102 -2.14 4.57 -13.95
N ASP A 103 -1.23 5.01 -13.10
CA ASP A 103 0.20 4.67 -13.19
C ASP A 103 0.56 3.45 -12.35
N VAL A 104 -0.26 3.07 -11.38
CA VAL A 104 0.03 2.01 -10.42
C VAL A 104 -0.49 0.68 -10.95
N LEU A 105 0.37 -0.31 -11.04
CA LEU A 105 0.03 -1.65 -11.53
C LEU A 105 -0.11 -2.66 -10.38
N MET A 106 0.62 -2.45 -9.29
CA MET A 106 0.56 -3.30 -8.11
C MET A 106 1.02 -2.51 -6.88
N ILE A 107 0.42 -2.82 -5.74
CA ILE A 107 0.88 -2.38 -4.42
C ILE A 107 1.20 -3.60 -3.57
N ILE A 108 2.24 -3.50 -2.74
CA ILE A 108 2.59 -4.50 -1.74
C ILE A 108 2.74 -3.77 -0.41
N GLU A 109 2.01 -4.25 0.59
CA GLU A 109 2.14 -3.83 1.99
C GLU A 109 2.81 -4.96 2.78
N VAL A 110 3.76 -4.61 3.63
CA VAL A 110 4.49 -5.53 4.51
C VAL A 110 3.94 -5.36 5.92
N ALA A 111 3.03 -6.23 6.29
CA ALA A 111 2.30 -6.17 7.56
C ALA A 111 3.04 -6.94 8.65
N ASP A 112 3.77 -6.24 9.51
CA ASP A 112 4.33 -6.78 10.75
C ASP A 112 3.31 -6.64 11.89
N THR A 113 2.87 -5.40 12.17
CA THR A 113 1.86 -5.08 13.20
C THR A 113 0.60 -4.42 12.65
N SER A 114 0.56 -4.14 11.35
CA SER A 114 -0.47 -3.36 10.66
C SER A 114 -1.53 -4.20 9.94
N LEU A 115 -1.48 -5.54 10.01
CA LEU A 115 -2.28 -6.46 9.18
C LEU A 115 -3.77 -6.12 9.12
N ASP A 116 -4.38 -5.82 10.27
CA ASP A 116 -5.82 -5.48 10.32
C ASP A 116 -6.10 -4.13 9.63
N LYS A 117 -5.23 -3.13 9.80
CA LYS A 117 -5.33 -1.82 9.13
C LYS A 117 -5.18 -2.00 7.61
N ASP A 118 -4.17 -2.73 7.17
CA ASP A 118 -3.89 -2.90 5.74
C ASP A 118 -5.04 -3.63 5.06
N LYS A 119 -5.56 -4.68 5.67
CA LYS A 119 -6.70 -5.44 5.13
C LYS A 119 -8.02 -4.69 5.19
N SER A 120 -8.32 -3.99 6.28
CA SER A 120 -9.65 -3.38 6.50
C SER A 120 -9.74 -1.95 5.96
N VAL A 121 -8.63 -1.24 5.78
CA VAL A 121 -8.60 0.15 5.34
C VAL A 121 -7.92 0.28 3.98
N LYS A 122 -6.65 -0.16 3.84
CA LYS A 122 -5.88 0.07 2.62
C LYS A 122 -6.34 -0.79 1.45
N VAL A 123 -6.65 -2.09 1.64
CA VAL A 123 -7.12 -2.95 0.55
C VAL A 123 -8.42 -2.43 -0.08
N PRO A 124 -9.49 -2.06 0.67
CA PRO A 124 -10.67 -1.42 0.09
C PRO A 124 -10.39 -0.05 -0.55
N LEU A 125 -9.47 0.73 0.03
CA LEU A 125 -9.04 2.00 -0.55
C LEU A 125 -8.44 1.77 -1.95
N TYR A 126 -7.48 0.86 -2.08
CA TYR A 126 -6.84 0.53 -3.35
C TYR A 126 -7.83 -0.04 -4.38
N ALA A 127 -8.77 -0.89 -3.95
CA ALA A 127 -9.85 -1.38 -4.80
C ALA A 127 -10.71 -0.23 -5.35
N ARG A 128 -11.07 0.75 -4.51
CA ARG A 128 -11.86 1.94 -4.91
C ARG A 128 -11.20 2.73 -6.03
N PHE A 129 -9.88 2.84 -5.99
CA PHE A 129 -9.09 3.51 -7.02
C PHE A 129 -8.65 2.58 -8.16
N ARG A 130 -9.21 1.35 -8.20
CA ARG A 130 -8.98 0.39 -9.28
C ARG A 130 -7.51 0.01 -9.47
N ILE A 131 -6.72 -0.01 -8.39
CA ILE A 131 -5.38 -0.58 -8.43
C ILE A 131 -5.51 -2.06 -8.81
N PRO A 132 -4.85 -2.54 -9.87
CA PRO A 132 -5.13 -3.86 -10.44
C PRO A 132 -4.90 -5.02 -9.49
N GLU A 133 -3.84 -4.94 -8.66
CA GLU A 133 -3.46 -5.99 -7.72
C GLU A 133 -2.81 -5.42 -6.46
N VAL A 134 -3.11 -6.04 -5.33
CA VAL A 134 -2.50 -5.74 -4.03
C VAL A 134 -2.02 -7.03 -3.38
N TRP A 135 -0.82 -7.02 -2.82
CA TRP A 135 -0.32 -8.08 -1.95
C TRP A 135 -0.16 -7.56 -0.53
N ILE A 136 -0.55 -8.38 0.44
CA ILE A 136 -0.23 -8.18 1.85
C ILE A 136 0.73 -9.29 2.26
N VAL A 137 1.93 -8.90 2.65
CA VAL A 137 2.96 -9.79 3.20
C VAL A 137 2.77 -9.82 4.72
N ASP A 138 2.11 -10.87 5.21
CA ASP A 138 1.86 -11.10 6.64
C ASP A 138 3.11 -11.67 7.27
N VAL A 139 3.97 -10.81 7.81
CA VAL A 139 5.29 -11.17 8.35
C VAL A 139 5.16 -12.18 9.49
N GLN A 140 4.27 -11.92 10.45
CA GLN A 140 4.06 -12.77 11.62
C GLN A 140 3.34 -14.08 11.28
N GLY A 141 2.42 -14.04 10.31
CA GLY A 141 1.67 -15.21 9.84
C GLY A 141 2.41 -16.06 8.81
N GLY A 142 3.59 -15.62 8.32
CA GLY A 142 4.41 -16.36 7.35
C GLY A 142 3.70 -16.59 6.01
N ALA A 143 2.93 -15.62 5.53
CA ALA A 143 2.07 -15.77 4.36
C ALA A 143 2.02 -14.51 3.50
N VAL A 144 1.69 -14.68 2.22
CA VAL A 144 1.32 -13.58 1.34
C VAL A 144 -0.12 -13.78 0.88
N GLU A 145 -0.91 -12.72 0.96
CA GLU A 145 -2.27 -12.69 0.45
C GLU A 145 -2.36 -11.72 -0.72
N SER A 146 -2.75 -12.20 -1.89
CA SER A 146 -2.98 -11.40 -3.08
C SER A 146 -4.46 -11.10 -3.27
N PHE A 147 -4.75 -9.89 -3.77
CA PHE A 147 -6.09 -9.40 -4.09
C PHE A 147 -6.04 -8.81 -5.50
N TRP A 148 -6.97 -9.20 -6.39
CA TRP A 148 -6.98 -8.71 -7.76
C TRP A 148 -8.40 -8.60 -8.33
N GLU A 149 -8.53 -7.92 -9.47
CA GLU A 149 -9.80 -7.59 -10.11
C GLU A 149 -10.69 -6.70 -9.23
N PRO A 150 -10.35 -5.40 -9.12
CA PRO A 150 -11.11 -4.46 -8.28
C PRO A 150 -12.54 -4.30 -8.78
N TRP A 151 -13.49 -4.57 -7.89
CA TRP A 151 -14.92 -4.41 -8.12
C TRP A 151 -15.47 -3.27 -7.28
N VAL A 152 -15.95 -2.23 -7.97
CA VAL A 152 -16.40 -0.98 -7.36
C VAL A 152 -17.85 -0.72 -7.71
N THR A 153 -18.68 -0.49 -6.71
CA THR A 153 -20.07 -0.03 -6.80
C THR A 153 -20.23 1.32 -6.11
N ALA A 154 -21.44 1.86 -6.08
CA ALA A 154 -21.74 3.09 -5.34
C ALA A 154 -21.64 2.89 -3.80
N GLU A 155 -21.79 1.67 -3.32
CA GLU A 155 -21.90 1.37 -1.89
C GLU A 155 -20.61 0.78 -1.30
N PHE A 156 -19.82 0.08 -2.10
CA PHE A 156 -18.58 -0.58 -1.65
C PHE A 156 -17.54 -0.70 -2.74
N ALA A 157 -16.28 -0.88 -2.32
CA ALA A 157 -15.15 -1.22 -3.16
C ALA A 157 -14.39 -2.39 -2.53
N GLN A 158 -14.11 -3.41 -3.33
CA GLN A 158 -13.38 -4.61 -2.91
C GLN A 158 -12.69 -5.25 -4.12
N TYR A 159 -11.87 -6.25 -3.90
CA TYR A 159 -11.36 -7.12 -4.95
C TYR A 159 -12.30 -8.31 -5.13
N ALA A 160 -12.52 -8.72 -6.38
CA ALA A 160 -13.37 -9.87 -6.71
C ALA A 160 -12.71 -11.19 -6.28
N HIS A 161 -11.39 -11.22 -6.25
CA HIS A 161 -10.60 -12.41 -5.95
C HIS A 161 -9.56 -12.13 -4.89
N SER A 162 -9.29 -13.17 -4.08
CA SER A 162 -8.15 -13.20 -3.17
C SER A 162 -7.57 -14.61 -3.09
N LYS A 163 -6.28 -14.70 -2.77
CA LYS A 163 -5.56 -15.96 -2.58
C LYS A 163 -4.50 -15.77 -1.51
N ARG A 164 -4.51 -16.64 -0.49
CA ARG A 164 -3.47 -16.71 0.54
C ARG A 164 -2.52 -17.88 0.25
N VAL A 165 -1.23 -17.59 0.29
CA VAL A 165 -0.15 -18.57 0.09
C VAL A 165 0.78 -18.50 1.30
N GLU A 166 1.02 -19.66 1.94
CA GLU A 166 1.88 -19.78 3.13
C GLU A 166 3.21 -20.48 2.81
N ARG A 167 3.28 -21.14 1.67
CA ARG A 167 4.46 -21.90 1.20
C ARG A 167 4.55 -21.85 -0.31
N ASP A 168 5.67 -22.29 -0.85
CA ASP A 168 5.92 -22.37 -2.28
C ASP A 168 6.11 -21.01 -2.97
N VAL A 169 5.40 -20.76 -4.06
CA VAL A 169 5.54 -19.56 -4.87
C VAL A 169 4.20 -18.88 -5.03
N ILE A 170 4.16 -17.58 -4.81
CA ILE A 170 3.07 -16.72 -5.26
C ILE A 170 3.46 -16.07 -6.58
N THR A 171 2.48 -15.94 -7.48
CA THR A 171 2.65 -15.30 -8.80
C THR A 171 1.61 -14.20 -8.94
N SER A 172 1.99 -13.07 -9.52
CA SER A 172 1.05 -12.00 -9.83
C SER A 172 0.03 -12.46 -10.86
N GLU A 173 -1.23 -12.14 -10.61
CA GLU A 173 -2.34 -12.44 -11.50
C GLU A 173 -2.48 -11.40 -12.63
N THR A 174 -1.90 -10.21 -12.45
CA THR A 174 -2.04 -9.08 -13.39
C THR A 174 -0.75 -8.72 -14.13
N ILE A 175 0.43 -9.04 -13.55
CA ILE A 175 1.73 -8.70 -14.15
C ILE A 175 2.51 -9.98 -14.44
N PRO A 176 2.61 -10.38 -15.73
CA PRO A 176 3.36 -11.57 -16.10
C PRO A 176 4.81 -11.52 -15.65
N GLY A 177 5.30 -12.64 -15.08
CA GLY A 177 6.69 -12.78 -14.68
C GLY A 177 7.03 -12.32 -13.26
N ILE A 178 6.13 -11.66 -12.56
CA ILE A 178 6.29 -11.35 -11.14
C ILE A 178 5.96 -12.59 -10.33
N THR A 179 6.97 -13.11 -9.62
CA THR A 179 6.87 -14.29 -8.74
C THR A 179 7.65 -14.08 -7.47
N LEU A 180 7.21 -14.67 -6.38
CA LEU A 180 7.90 -14.61 -5.11
C LEU A 180 7.91 -16.00 -4.47
N SER A 181 9.12 -16.52 -4.19
CA SER A 181 9.30 -17.74 -3.41
C SER A 181 9.18 -17.42 -1.93
N LEU A 182 8.14 -17.94 -1.27
CA LEU A 182 7.93 -17.69 0.16
C LEU A 182 9.00 -18.39 0.99
N ASN A 183 9.49 -19.55 0.54
CA ASN A 183 10.59 -20.24 1.21
C ASN A 183 11.89 -19.42 1.23
N GLU A 184 12.15 -18.62 0.19
CA GLU A 184 13.32 -17.72 0.17
C GLU A 184 13.04 -16.42 0.95
N LEU A 185 11.81 -15.93 0.92
CA LEU A 185 11.42 -14.69 1.63
C LEU A 185 11.61 -14.82 3.15
N TRP A 186 11.24 -15.98 3.72
CA TRP A 186 11.41 -16.24 5.17
C TRP A 186 12.71 -16.97 5.53
N LYS A 187 13.63 -17.13 4.58
CA LYS A 187 14.91 -17.79 4.83
C LYS A 187 15.87 -16.86 5.58
N GLY A 188 16.02 -17.05 6.85
CA GLY A 188 16.84 -16.21 7.73
C GLY A 188 16.06 -15.47 8.82
N SER A 189 14.73 -15.57 8.81
CA SER A 189 13.86 -15.05 9.86
C SER A 189 13.71 -16.04 11.04
N THR A 190 14.83 -16.66 11.50
CA THR A 190 14.86 -17.59 12.65
C THR A 190 15.90 -17.17 13.67
#